data_80762f38601966ef30dbb7c9c63e8cde
#
_entry.id   80762f38601966ef30dbb7c9c63e8cde
#
_cell.length_a   1.000
_cell.length_b   1.000
_cell.length_c   1.000
_cell.angle_alpha   90.00
_cell.angle_beta   90.00
_cell.angle_gamma   90.00
#
_symmetry.space_group_name_H-M   'P 1'
#
loop_
_entity.id
_entity.type
_entity.pdbx_description
1 polymer ?
#
loop_
_entity_poly.entity_id
_entity_poly.type
_entity_poly.pdbx_seq_one_letter_code
_entity_poly.pdbx_strand_id
1 'polypeptide(L)'
;FNVSVMLEKNGRKETGVYGIGGRQSYDAYLKEENWKNVCDEAFRIASVNLESKPAPAGEMKVVLGPGWPAILIHEAVGHGLEGDFNRKKTSAFHNLMGEKVASEGVTIIDDGTIDNRRGSLTIDDEGTPTEKTVLIENGILKNFMQDRLNARLMKTKSTGSGRRENFRHIVLPRMR
;
A
#
# COMPACT_ATOMS: atom_id res chain seq x y z
N PHE A 1 -11.83 -12.31 -3.00
CA PHE A 1 -11.90 -13.41 -3.95
C PHE A 1 -10.52 -13.69 -4.51
N ASN A 2 -10.00 -14.90 -4.33
CA ASN A 2 -8.67 -15.32 -4.80
C ASN A 2 -8.78 -16.64 -5.55
N VAL A 3 -7.94 -16.82 -6.57
CA VAL A 3 -7.77 -18.06 -7.31
C VAL A 3 -6.30 -18.44 -7.30
N SER A 4 -6.01 -19.70 -7.08
CA SER A 4 -4.68 -20.30 -7.19
C SER A 4 -4.71 -21.42 -8.21
N VAL A 5 -3.76 -21.39 -9.14
CA VAL A 5 -3.60 -22.39 -10.19
C VAL A 5 -2.21 -22.99 -10.07
N MET A 6 -2.11 -24.30 -10.06
CA MET A 6 -0.85 -25.03 -10.11
C MET A 6 -0.70 -25.69 -11.47
N LEU A 7 0.42 -25.49 -12.13
CA LEU A 7 0.78 -26.13 -13.39
C LEU A 7 2.02 -26.98 -13.21
N GLU A 8 2.09 -28.06 -14.00
CA GLU A 8 3.28 -28.92 -14.05
C GLU A 8 3.71 -29.14 -15.49
N LYS A 9 5.03 -29.02 -15.74
CA LYS A 9 5.66 -29.31 -17.03
C LYS A 9 7.04 -29.91 -16.80
N ASN A 10 7.29 -31.11 -17.31
CA ASN A 10 8.59 -31.78 -17.20
C ASN A 10 9.11 -31.92 -15.75
N GLY A 11 8.23 -32.18 -14.79
CA GLY A 11 8.57 -32.31 -13.37
C GLY A 11 8.72 -30.97 -12.60
N ARG A 12 8.72 -29.84 -13.30
CA ARG A 12 8.68 -28.51 -12.68
C ARG A 12 7.23 -28.14 -12.38
N LYS A 13 6.97 -27.74 -11.11
CA LYS A 13 5.67 -27.29 -10.65
C LYS A 13 5.74 -25.82 -10.28
N GLU A 14 4.79 -25.03 -10.77
CA GLU A 14 4.69 -23.60 -10.46
C GLU A 14 3.26 -23.21 -10.16
N THR A 15 3.11 -22.23 -9.29
CA THR A 15 1.80 -21.72 -8.88
C THR A 15 1.64 -20.28 -9.32
N GLY A 16 0.47 -19.96 -9.85
CA GLY A 16 0.01 -18.61 -10.07
C GLY A 16 -1.16 -18.30 -9.13
N VAL A 17 -1.10 -17.16 -8.48
CA VAL A 17 -2.16 -16.67 -7.59
C VAL A 17 -2.57 -15.29 -8.04
N TYR A 18 -3.86 -15.08 -8.18
CA TYR A 18 -4.41 -13.77 -8.45
C TYR A 18 -5.69 -13.55 -7.66
N GLY A 19 -5.89 -12.31 -7.20
CA GLY A 19 -7.05 -11.98 -6.39
C GLY A 19 -7.51 -10.55 -6.57
N ILE A 20 -8.80 -10.36 -6.38
CA ILE A 20 -9.46 -9.06 -6.37
C ILE A 20 -10.21 -8.86 -5.06
N GLY A 21 -10.35 -7.61 -4.66
CA GLY A 21 -11.08 -7.24 -3.45
C GLY A 21 -11.24 -5.73 -3.34
N GLY A 22 -12.21 -5.30 -2.53
CA GLY A 22 -12.51 -3.90 -2.35
C GLY A 22 -13.65 -3.67 -1.37
N ARG A 23 -14.13 -2.44 -1.29
CA ARG A 23 -15.24 -1.98 -0.44
C ARG A 23 -16.51 -1.77 -1.27
N GLN A 24 -16.99 -2.83 -1.89
CA GLN A 24 -18.21 -2.80 -2.73
C GLN A 24 -19.03 -4.07 -2.50
N SER A 25 -20.25 -4.12 -3.08
CA SER A 25 -21.07 -5.32 -3.04
C SER A 25 -20.31 -6.52 -3.62
N TYR A 26 -20.48 -7.67 -2.98
CA TYR A 26 -19.86 -8.91 -3.44
C TYR A 26 -20.34 -9.34 -4.84
N ASP A 27 -21.55 -8.93 -5.23
CA ASP A 27 -22.11 -9.18 -6.56
C ASP A 27 -21.20 -8.70 -7.69
N ALA A 28 -20.43 -7.64 -7.47
CA ALA A 28 -19.46 -7.14 -8.44
C ALA A 28 -18.39 -8.20 -8.78
N TYR A 29 -18.02 -9.05 -7.82
CA TYR A 29 -17.02 -10.10 -8.01
C TYR A 29 -17.60 -11.39 -8.62
N LEU A 30 -18.93 -11.57 -8.54
CA LEU A 30 -19.63 -12.73 -9.09
C LEU A 30 -19.98 -12.56 -10.57
N LYS A 31 -19.79 -11.38 -11.15
CA LYS A 31 -19.95 -11.18 -12.59
C LYS A 31 -18.96 -12.06 -13.35
N GLU A 32 -19.47 -12.73 -14.39
CA GLU A 32 -18.71 -13.71 -15.16
C GLU A 32 -17.39 -13.16 -15.70
N GLU A 33 -17.41 -11.96 -16.23
CA GLU A 33 -16.23 -11.26 -16.73
C GLU A 33 -15.14 -11.07 -15.65
N ASN A 34 -15.53 -10.79 -14.40
CA ASN A 34 -14.59 -10.54 -13.31
C ASN A 34 -13.95 -11.82 -12.78
N TRP A 35 -14.75 -12.86 -12.48
CA TRP A 35 -14.17 -14.11 -11.97
C TRP A 35 -13.38 -14.86 -13.04
N LYS A 36 -13.80 -14.82 -14.31
CA LYS A 36 -13.03 -15.38 -15.42
C LYS A 36 -11.66 -14.70 -15.53
N ASN A 37 -11.63 -13.36 -15.54
CA ASN A 37 -10.37 -12.60 -15.58
C ASN A 37 -9.42 -12.99 -14.43
N VAL A 38 -9.95 -13.23 -13.22
CA VAL A 38 -9.12 -13.69 -12.09
C VAL A 38 -8.55 -15.09 -12.33
N CYS A 39 -9.33 -15.99 -12.90
CA CYS A 39 -8.87 -17.34 -13.27
C CYS A 39 -7.81 -17.28 -14.37
N ASP A 40 -8.05 -16.51 -15.42
CA ASP A 40 -7.15 -16.37 -16.56
C ASP A 40 -5.81 -15.74 -16.13
N GLU A 41 -5.85 -14.73 -15.25
CA GLU A 41 -4.65 -14.10 -14.76
C GLU A 41 -3.84 -15.02 -13.83
N ALA A 42 -4.50 -15.80 -12.95
CA ALA A 42 -3.82 -16.80 -12.13
C ALA A 42 -3.17 -17.89 -13.01
N PHE A 43 -3.84 -18.34 -14.07
CA PHE A 43 -3.29 -19.27 -15.04
C PHE A 43 -2.10 -18.67 -15.81
N ARG A 44 -2.22 -17.42 -16.27
CA ARG A 44 -1.15 -16.71 -16.97
C ARG A 44 0.10 -16.61 -16.08
N ILE A 45 -0.05 -16.25 -14.81
CA ILE A 45 1.06 -16.16 -13.84
C ILE A 45 1.75 -17.52 -13.69
N ALA A 46 0.99 -18.60 -13.48
CA ALA A 46 1.55 -19.94 -13.36
C ALA A 46 2.31 -20.36 -14.64
N SER A 47 1.74 -20.03 -15.81
CA SER A 47 2.36 -20.34 -17.12
C SER A 47 3.67 -19.59 -17.31
N VAL A 48 3.73 -18.30 -16.99
CA VAL A 48 4.93 -17.48 -17.05
C VAL A 48 6.00 -18.02 -16.09
N ASN A 49 5.59 -18.41 -14.87
CA ASN A 49 6.51 -18.96 -13.88
C ASN A 49 7.18 -20.25 -14.35
N LEU A 50 6.45 -21.12 -15.07
CA LEU A 50 7.03 -22.33 -15.64
C LEU A 50 8.20 -22.09 -16.60
N GLU A 51 8.15 -20.99 -17.33
CA GLU A 51 9.19 -20.58 -18.29
C GLU A 51 10.21 -19.60 -17.68
N SER A 52 10.04 -19.21 -16.41
CA SER A 52 10.87 -18.22 -15.75
C SER A 52 12.30 -18.71 -15.53
N LYS A 53 13.23 -17.76 -15.57
CA LYS A 53 14.65 -17.95 -15.24
C LYS A 53 14.99 -17.11 -14.01
N PRO A 54 16.04 -17.45 -13.25
CA PRO A 54 16.53 -16.61 -12.18
C PRO A 54 16.81 -15.18 -12.66
N ALA A 55 16.38 -14.20 -11.87
CA ALA A 55 16.68 -12.80 -12.15
C ALA A 55 18.19 -12.54 -11.98
N PRO A 56 18.81 -11.67 -12.80
CA PRO A 56 20.20 -11.29 -12.59
C PRO A 56 20.35 -10.57 -11.24
N ALA A 57 21.46 -10.85 -10.55
CA ALA A 57 21.85 -10.15 -9.33
C ALA A 57 22.88 -9.06 -9.67
N GLY A 58 22.77 -7.89 -9.03
CA GLY A 58 23.70 -6.78 -9.20
C GLY A 58 23.00 -5.43 -9.25
N GLU A 59 23.81 -4.39 -9.36
CA GLU A 59 23.31 -3.02 -9.53
C GLU A 59 22.79 -2.82 -10.96
N MET A 60 21.56 -2.32 -11.08
CA MET A 60 20.93 -2.10 -12.37
C MET A 60 19.85 -0.99 -12.30
N LYS A 61 19.52 -0.41 -13.44
CA LYS A 61 18.38 0.50 -13.56
C LYS A 61 17.08 -0.30 -13.49
N VAL A 62 16.19 0.13 -12.62
CA VAL A 62 14.89 -0.53 -12.40
C VAL A 62 13.76 0.43 -12.72
N VAL A 63 12.76 -0.05 -13.47
CA VAL A 63 11.49 0.65 -13.68
C VAL A 63 10.40 -0.09 -12.90
N LEU A 64 9.79 0.58 -11.95
CA LEU A 64 8.67 0.03 -11.17
C LEU A 64 7.36 0.37 -11.89
N GLY A 65 6.60 -0.66 -12.25
CA GLY A 65 5.25 -0.51 -12.77
C GLY A 65 4.24 -0.21 -11.65
N PRO A 66 2.99 0.12 -11.98
CA PRO A 66 1.92 0.29 -10.99
C PRO A 66 1.51 -1.05 -10.35
N GLY A 67 0.84 -0.99 -9.19
CA GLY A 67 0.33 -2.15 -8.47
C GLY A 67 1.32 -2.71 -7.45
N TRP A 68 1.54 -4.01 -7.40
CA TRP A 68 2.39 -4.69 -6.41
C TRP A 68 3.80 -4.10 -6.24
N PRO A 69 4.52 -3.63 -7.29
CA PRO A 69 5.81 -2.96 -7.09
C PRO A 69 5.73 -1.72 -6.19
N ALA A 70 4.57 -1.09 -6.06
CA ALA A 70 4.36 0.04 -5.14
C ALA A 70 4.53 -0.33 -3.65
N ILE A 71 4.51 -1.62 -3.29
CA ILE A 71 4.86 -2.08 -1.94
C ILE A 71 6.27 -1.64 -1.55
N LEU A 72 7.20 -1.53 -2.50
CA LEU A 72 8.51 -0.97 -2.20
C LEU A 72 8.42 0.45 -1.64
N ILE A 73 7.53 1.29 -2.16
CA ILE A 73 7.30 2.65 -1.65
C ILE A 73 6.59 2.61 -0.29
N HIS A 74 5.67 1.67 -0.09
CA HIS A 74 5.01 1.42 1.19
C HIS A 74 6.05 1.12 2.29
N GLU A 75 6.96 0.19 2.06
CA GLU A 75 7.97 -0.22 3.05
C GLU A 75 9.10 0.81 3.20
N ALA A 76 9.64 1.32 2.08
CA ALA A 76 10.81 2.20 2.13
C ALA A 76 10.49 3.61 2.62
N VAL A 77 9.28 4.11 2.39
CA VAL A 77 8.90 5.50 2.68
C VAL A 77 7.68 5.57 3.58
N GLY A 78 6.63 4.82 3.26
CA GLY A 78 5.32 4.95 3.90
C GLY A 78 5.38 4.73 5.41
N HIS A 79 5.93 3.63 5.89
CA HIS A 79 6.11 3.37 7.34
C HIS A 79 6.99 4.43 8.01
N GLY A 80 7.98 4.95 7.31
CA GLY A 80 8.81 6.06 7.80
C GLY A 80 8.06 7.38 8.00
N LEU A 81 6.91 7.54 7.34
CA LEU A 81 6.08 8.76 7.41
C LEU A 81 4.87 8.62 8.35
N GLU A 82 4.79 7.58 9.16
CA GLU A 82 3.80 7.45 10.23
C GLU A 82 4.16 8.38 11.40
N GLY A 83 3.16 9.10 11.89
CA GLY A 83 3.36 10.21 12.84
C GLY A 83 3.93 9.78 14.19
N ASP A 84 3.61 8.58 14.68
CA ASP A 84 4.11 8.10 15.96
C ASP A 84 5.62 7.84 15.94
N PHE A 85 6.18 7.29 14.86
CA PHE A 85 7.62 7.11 14.69
C PHE A 85 8.35 8.44 14.59
N ASN A 86 7.74 9.41 13.87
CA ASN A 86 8.32 10.75 13.73
C ASN A 86 8.28 11.55 15.05
N ARG A 87 7.18 11.47 15.81
CA ARG A 87 7.07 12.07 17.15
C ARG A 87 8.09 11.48 18.12
N LYS A 88 8.28 10.15 18.09
CA LYS A 88 9.26 9.45 18.94
C LYS A 88 10.69 9.60 18.45
N LYS A 89 10.92 10.24 17.30
CA LYS A 89 12.23 10.44 16.66
C LYS A 89 12.94 9.13 16.30
N THR A 90 12.19 8.09 16.01
CA THR A 90 12.70 6.77 15.58
C THR A 90 12.72 6.60 14.06
N SER A 91 12.01 7.46 13.32
CA SER A 91 12.06 7.50 11.87
C SER A 91 13.24 8.36 11.37
N ALA A 92 13.82 7.96 10.24
CA ALA A 92 14.79 8.79 9.51
C ALA A 92 14.23 10.12 9.04
N PHE A 93 12.91 10.26 8.93
CA PHE A 93 12.21 11.47 8.45
C PHE A 93 11.85 12.47 9.57
N HIS A 94 12.13 12.17 10.83
CA HIS A 94 11.56 12.90 12.00
C HIS A 94 11.83 14.40 12.03
N ASN A 95 12.91 14.88 11.42
CA ASN A 95 13.30 16.29 11.38
C ASN A 95 13.42 16.86 9.96
N LEU A 96 12.84 16.17 8.96
CA LEU A 96 12.99 16.54 7.56
C LEU A 96 11.74 17.21 6.96
N MET A 97 10.81 17.68 7.81
CA MET A 97 9.63 18.40 7.34
C MET A 97 10.05 19.66 6.57
N GLY A 98 9.59 19.79 5.32
CA GLY A 98 9.97 20.87 4.41
C GLY A 98 11.27 20.65 3.63
N GLU A 99 12.02 19.59 3.97
CA GLU A 99 13.28 19.27 3.30
C GLU A 99 13.09 18.37 2.08
N LYS A 100 14.09 18.35 1.21
CA LYS A 100 14.12 17.46 0.05
C LYS A 100 14.50 16.04 0.49
N VAL A 101 13.55 15.10 0.36
CA VAL A 101 13.71 13.69 0.75
C VAL A 101 13.63 12.72 -0.42
N ALA A 102 13.27 13.21 -1.60
CA ALA A 102 13.22 12.44 -2.84
C ALA A 102 13.66 13.29 -4.04
N SER A 103 13.78 12.66 -5.21
CA SER A 103 14.07 13.38 -6.44
C SER A 103 12.92 14.32 -6.82
N GLU A 104 13.26 15.38 -7.54
CA GLU A 104 12.28 16.26 -8.16
C GLU A 104 11.32 15.45 -9.06
N GLY A 105 10.04 15.82 -9.09
CA GLY A 105 8.99 15.10 -9.78
C GLY A 105 8.36 13.95 -8.97
N VAL A 106 8.97 13.50 -7.86
CA VAL A 106 8.40 12.47 -7.01
C VAL A 106 7.34 13.06 -6.09
N THR A 107 6.10 12.56 -6.22
CA THR A 107 4.98 12.92 -5.33
C THR A 107 4.38 11.64 -4.76
N ILE A 108 4.24 11.58 -3.43
CA ILE A 108 3.71 10.43 -2.70
C ILE A 108 2.49 10.89 -1.89
N ILE A 109 1.40 10.13 -2.03
CA ILE A 109 0.10 10.46 -1.45
C ILE A 109 -0.44 9.22 -0.74
N ASP A 110 -0.92 9.38 0.49
CA ASP A 110 -1.79 8.43 1.17
C ASP A 110 -3.24 8.88 0.94
N ASP A 111 -4.03 8.06 0.24
CA ASP A 111 -5.40 8.44 -0.15
C ASP A 111 -6.41 7.37 0.28
N GLY A 112 -7.13 7.66 1.36
CA GLY A 112 -8.20 6.80 1.87
C GLY A 112 -9.57 7.05 1.24
N THR A 113 -9.68 7.96 0.26
CA THR A 113 -10.95 8.39 -0.32
C THR A 113 -11.29 7.75 -1.66
N ILE A 114 -10.39 6.95 -2.23
CA ILE A 114 -10.60 6.32 -3.53
C ILE A 114 -11.72 5.28 -3.42
N ASP A 115 -12.76 5.45 -4.22
CA ASP A 115 -13.92 4.57 -4.22
C ASP A 115 -13.55 3.10 -4.48
N ASN A 116 -14.23 2.21 -3.77
CA ASN A 116 -14.14 0.76 -3.91
C ASN A 116 -12.74 0.17 -3.67
N ARG A 117 -11.74 0.94 -3.29
CA ARG A 117 -10.41 0.41 -2.96
C ARG A 117 -10.40 -0.28 -1.60
N ARG A 118 -9.63 -1.38 -1.50
CA ARG A 118 -9.52 -2.19 -0.28
C ARG A 118 -9.03 -1.38 0.93
N GLY A 119 -8.07 -0.48 0.73
CA GLY A 119 -7.48 0.34 1.78
C GLY A 119 -8.29 1.59 2.13
N SER A 120 -9.27 1.98 1.31
CA SER A 120 -10.08 3.17 1.54
C SER A 120 -11.05 2.98 2.70
N LEU A 121 -11.32 4.05 3.43
CA LEU A 121 -12.23 4.08 4.58
C LEU A 121 -13.06 5.36 4.53
N THR A 122 -14.27 5.32 5.06
CA THR A 122 -15.07 6.53 5.27
C THR A 122 -14.59 7.30 6.49
N ILE A 123 -14.32 6.57 7.57
CA ILE A 123 -13.74 7.06 8.84
C ILE A 123 -12.66 6.06 9.28
N ASP A 124 -11.68 6.56 10.02
CA ASP A 124 -10.67 5.72 10.67
C ASP A 124 -11.20 5.09 11.98
N ASP A 125 -10.39 4.32 12.69
CA ASP A 125 -10.79 3.63 13.93
C ASP A 125 -10.98 4.58 15.12
N GLU A 126 -10.75 5.87 14.95
CA GLU A 126 -11.04 6.93 15.91
C GLU A 126 -12.27 7.77 15.51
N GLY A 127 -12.96 7.41 14.42
CA GLY A 127 -14.10 8.15 13.88
C GLY A 127 -13.71 9.46 13.16
N THR A 128 -12.46 9.62 12.78
CA THR A 128 -12.00 10.75 11.97
C THR A 128 -12.25 10.44 10.50
N PRO A 129 -12.89 11.35 9.72
CA PRO A 129 -13.01 11.17 8.28
C PRO A 129 -11.63 10.98 7.65
N THR A 130 -11.53 10.04 6.72
CA THR A 130 -10.29 9.85 5.97
C THR A 130 -10.15 10.91 4.89
N GLU A 131 -8.94 11.21 4.52
CA GLU A 131 -8.64 12.23 3.53
C GLU A 131 -7.53 11.79 2.58
N LYS A 132 -7.30 12.59 1.57
CA LYS A 132 -6.13 12.52 0.69
C LYS A 132 -5.03 13.34 1.30
N THR A 133 -3.98 12.68 1.80
CA THR A 133 -2.83 13.32 2.44
C THR A 133 -1.63 13.30 1.51
N VAL A 134 -1.17 14.46 1.07
CA VAL A 134 0.09 14.58 0.32
C VAL A 134 1.23 14.47 1.33
N LEU A 135 2.00 13.40 1.25
CA LEU A 135 3.15 13.12 2.14
C LEU A 135 4.43 13.76 1.61
N ILE A 136 4.72 13.54 0.34
CA ILE A 136 5.85 14.15 -0.38
C ILE A 136 5.29 14.80 -1.65
N GLU A 137 5.69 16.02 -1.92
CA GLU A 137 5.33 16.77 -3.12
C GLU A 137 6.57 17.27 -3.83
N ASN A 138 6.75 16.86 -5.07
CA ASN A 138 7.92 17.23 -5.88
C ASN A 138 9.25 17.03 -5.13
N GLY A 139 9.37 15.91 -4.43
CA GLY A 139 10.56 15.55 -3.63
C GLY A 139 10.64 16.18 -2.23
N ILE A 140 9.74 17.09 -1.87
CA ILE A 140 9.73 17.79 -0.59
C ILE A 140 8.76 17.13 0.39
N LEU A 141 9.21 16.82 1.60
CA LEU A 141 8.36 16.28 2.67
C LEU A 141 7.35 17.32 3.15
N LYS A 142 6.05 17.00 3.05
CA LYS A 142 4.95 17.92 3.38
C LYS A 142 4.18 17.53 4.63
N ASN A 143 3.94 16.24 4.84
CA ASN A 143 3.13 15.78 5.95
C ASN A 143 3.57 14.40 6.45
N PHE A 144 3.12 14.07 7.65
CA PHE A 144 3.09 12.71 8.19
C PHE A 144 1.64 12.23 8.30
N MET A 145 1.43 10.92 8.24
CA MET A 145 0.14 10.32 8.57
C MET A 145 -0.10 10.39 10.08
N GLN A 146 -1.29 10.85 10.50
CA GLN A 146 -1.58 11.16 11.88
C GLN A 146 -2.87 10.52 12.37
N ASP A 147 -2.81 9.89 13.55
CA ASP A 147 -3.97 9.65 14.41
C ASP A 147 -4.25 10.88 15.30
N ARG A 148 -5.28 10.84 16.12
CA ARG A 148 -5.63 11.96 17.02
C ARG A 148 -4.61 12.20 18.12
N LEU A 149 -4.02 11.12 18.67
CA LEU A 149 -3.05 11.25 19.75
C LEU A 149 -1.75 11.91 19.25
N ASN A 150 -1.19 11.38 18.17
CA ASN A 150 0.06 11.90 17.63
C ASN A 150 -0.12 13.28 17.02
N ALA A 151 -1.24 13.55 16.35
CA ALA A 151 -1.58 14.88 15.85
C ALA A 151 -1.60 15.92 16.98
N ARG A 152 -2.28 15.61 18.10
CA ARG A 152 -2.32 16.51 19.27
C ARG A 152 -0.94 16.76 19.84
N LEU A 153 -0.12 15.72 20.00
CA LEU A 153 1.21 15.84 20.59
C LEU A 153 2.20 16.58 19.67
N MET A 154 2.00 16.47 18.36
CA MET A 154 2.79 17.18 17.34
C MET A 154 2.19 18.53 16.94
N LYS A 155 1.08 18.96 17.59
CA LYS A 155 0.37 20.22 17.32
C LYS A 155 -0.06 20.39 15.86
N THR A 156 -0.53 19.30 15.26
CA THR A 156 -1.05 19.23 13.88
C THR A 156 -2.46 18.64 13.86
N LYS A 157 -3.02 18.41 12.68
CA LYS A 157 -4.34 17.78 12.48
C LYS A 157 -4.20 16.29 12.24
N SER A 158 -5.18 15.50 12.69
CA SER A 158 -5.31 14.09 12.29
C SER A 158 -5.63 14.02 10.79
N THR A 159 -5.04 13.05 10.11
CA THR A 159 -5.26 12.77 8.69
C THR A 159 -6.26 11.63 8.47
N GLY A 160 -6.97 11.20 9.53
CA GLY A 160 -7.88 10.06 9.45
C GLY A 160 -7.15 8.74 9.16
N SER A 161 -5.90 8.62 9.62
CA SER A 161 -5.05 7.44 9.41
C SER A 161 -4.93 6.57 10.66
N GLY A 162 -5.77 6.82 11.67
CA GLY A 162 -5.80 6.02 12.91
C GLY A 162 -6.31 4.61 12.63
N ARG A 163 -5.46 3.60 12.80
CA ARG A 163 -5.79 2.19 12.58
C ARG A 163 -5.41 1.34 13.77
N ARG A 164 -6.21 0.34 14.01
CA ARG A 164 -6.04 -0.64 15.07
C ARG A 164 -5.90 -2.03 14.46
N GLU A 165 -4.93 -2.79 14.91
CA GLU A 165 -4.76 -4.17 14.43
C GLU A 165 -5.98 -5.02 14.79
N ASN A 166 -6.41 -4.94 16.04
CA ASN A 166 -7.65 -5.56 16.53
C ASN A 166 -8.09 -4.87 17.83
N PHE A 167 -9.19 -5.33 18.43
CA PHE A 167 -9.80 -4.72 19.60
C PHE A 167 -8.89 -4.66 20.86
N ARG A 168 -7.80 -5.42 20.91
CA ARG A 168 -6.84 -5.45 22.04
C ARG A 168 -5.70 -4.47 21.88
N HIS A 169 -5.56 -3.84 20.70
CA HIS A 169 -4.46 -2.95 20.38
C HIS A 169 -4.90 -1.48 20.42
N ILE A 170 -3.95 -0.63 20.75
CA ILE A 170 -4.15 0.83 20.64
C ILE A 170 -4.24 1.24 19.17
N VAL A 171 -4.85 2.39 18.92
CA VAL A 171 -4.82 3.01 17.60
C VAL A 171 -3.43 3.59 17.34
N LEU A 172 -2.93 3.40 16.14
CA LEU A 172 -1.68 3.96 15.63
C LEU A 172 -1.92 4.53 14.23
N PRO A 173 -1.12 5.52 13.78
CA PRO A 173 -1.17 5.96 12.40
C PRO A 173 -0.72 4.81 11.49
N ARG A 174 -1.45 4.57 10.42
CA ARG A 174 -1.12 3.54 9.41
C ARG A 174 -1.48 4.00 8.02
N MET A 175 -0.67 3.57 7.06
CA MET A 175 -0.95 3.71 5.63
C MET A 175 -2.21 2.96 5.20
N ARG A 176 -2.72 3.32 4.02
CA ARG A 176 -3.88 2.72 3.35
C ARG A 176 -3.54 2.13 2.01
#